data_1640f290ca2b469c6b7f3bbf00fe4504
#
_entry.id   1640f290ca2b469c6b7f3bbf00fe4504
#
_cell.length_a   1.000
_cell.length_b   1.000
_cell.length_c   1.000
_cell.angle_alpha   90.00
_cell.angle_beta   90.00
_cell.angle_gamma   90.00
#
_symmetry.space_group_name_H-M   'P 1'
#
loop_
_entity.id
_entity.type
_entity.pdbx_description
1 polymer ?
#
loop_
_entity_poly.entity_id
_entity_poly.type
_entity_poly.pdbx_seq_one_letter_code
_entity_poly.pdbx_strand_id
1 'polypeptide(L)'
;MQRRAAAAYFVLFMVISAGAYAYLGMAERPTIDVPGETHAVDDQITVGDRTYTVDSIDNGSGSLTWSKSDAKYTATLANNSTVSWQAVSWEGQRVDSTTLANESIVEFDDSEHQILMNVSADPPTMRLVNTSNRSMVSTVERGGTVTVTVDGQPIPDATLTEVSADEATLSWGSEYLVVIPNVTDPTSANIVEQQNVTRQLVLDTEVENSLGTNADGSQFVQYRNGSTALLSEYLPEPETEAIEEGGTLQFEGNETTVGNITTDEVPLEWRGPKTFTVDISEGGTVDLNNETFLAHFPSDSTVKILENTTENYEAYQADQDRISEYNERKAGLWAVVIISLLAGLILLATAYLPVRD
;
A
#
# COMPACT_ATOMS: atom_id res chain seq x y z
N MET A 1 -33.58 -64.21 -32.17
CA MET A 1 -32.08 -64.14 -32.00
C MET A 1 -31.55 -62.80 -31.46
N GLN A 2 -32.16 -61.70 -31.90
CA GLN A 2 -31.67 -60.32 -31.52
C GLN A 2 -31.66 -60.05 -30.02
N ARG A 3 -32.67 -60.46 -29.25
CA ARG A 3 -32.74 -60.18 -27.78
C ARG A 3 -31.62 -60.86 -26.96
N ARG A 4 -31.20 -62.08 -27.37
CA ARG A 4 -30.08 -62.78 -26.72
C ARG A 4 -28.72 -62.13 -26.99
N ALA A 5 -28.55 -61.62 -28.21
CA ALA A 5 -27.34 -60.89 -28.58
C ALA A 5 -27.28 -59.53 -27.85
N ALA A 6 -28.43 -58.80 -27.78
CA ALA A 6 -28.49 -57.53 -27.05
C ALA A 6 -28.18 -57.71 -25.54
N ALA A 7 -28.67 -58.76 -24.91
CA ALA A 7 -28.36 -59.10 -23.52
C ALA A 7 -26.87 -59.41 -23.30
N ALA A 8 -26.24 -60.15 -24.23
CA ALA A 8 -24.81 -60.44 -24.13
C ALA A 8 -23.91 -59.20 -24.25
N TYR A 9 -24.24 -58.28 -25.20
CA TYR A 9 -23.54 -57.02 -25.35
C TYR A 9 -23.79 -56.07 -24.16
N PHE A 10 -25.00 -56.02 -23.60
CA PHE A 10 -25.31 -55.25 -22.42
C PHE A 10 -24.43 -55.68 -21.22
N VAL A 11 -24.35 -57.00 -20.97
CA VAL A 11 -23.47 -57.55 -19.92
C VAL A 11 -22.01 -57.21 -20.19
N LEU A 12 -21.55 -57.30 -21.44
CA LEU A 12 -20.21 -56.93 -21.85
C LEU A 12 -19.89 -55.44 -21.51
N PHE A 13 -20.78 -54.53 -21.92
CA PHE A 13 -20.59 -53.09 -21.59
C PHE A 13 -20.65 -52.81 -20.10
N MET A 14 -21.47 -53.49 -19.33
CA MET A 14 -21.53 -53.39 -17.87
C MET A 14 -20.21 -53.86 -17.24
N VAL A 15 -19.64 -54.96 -17.72
CA VAL A 15 -18.34 -55.47 -17.22
C VAL A 15 -17.22 -54.52 -17.55
N ILE A 16 -17.19 -53.97 -18.78
CA ILE A 16 -16.18 -52.94 -19.18
C ILE A 16 -16.31 -51.70 -18.31
N SER A 17 -17.53 -51.19 -18.14
CA SER A 17 -17.78 -50.02 -17.30
C SER A 17 -17.39 -50.26 -15.87
N ALA A 18 -17.76 -51.40 -15.27
CA ALA A 18 -17.40 -51.74 -13.88
C ALA A 18 -15.88 -51.94 -13.73
N GLY A 19 -15.22 -52.54 -14.70
CA GLY A 19 -13.77 -52.70 -14.71
C GLY A 19 -13.01 -51.37 -14.78
N ALA A 20 -13.44 -50.49 -15.68
CA ALA A 20 -12.89 -49.15 -15.81
C ALA A 20 -13.11 -48.32 -14.52
N TYR A 21 -14.29 -48.38 -13.92
CA TYR A 21 -14.61 -47.72 -12.68
C TYR A 21 -13.77 -48.25 -11.48
N ALA A 22 -13.65 -49.56 -11.38
CA ALA A 22 -12.81 -50.19 -10.35
C ALA A 22 -11.35 -49.77 -10.45
N TYR A 23 -10.81 -49.70 -11.67
CA TYR A 23 -9.44 -49.23 -11.89
C TYR A 23 -9.26 -47.77 -11.51
N LEU A 24 -10.23 -46.88 -11.75
CA LEU A 24 -10.23 -45.48 -11.31
C LEU A 24 -10.13 -45.36 -9.79
N GLY A 25 -10.78 -46.27 -9.05
CA GLY A 25 -10.78 -46.26 -7.58
C GLY A 25 -9.48 -46.79 -6.97
N MET A 26 -8.67 -47.54 -7.74
CA MET A 26 -7.39 -48.13 -7.29
C MET A 26 -6.17 -47.31 -7.70
N ALA A 27 -6.29 -46.41 -8.67
CA ALA A 27 -5.19 -45.63 -9.19
C ALA A 27 -4.86 -44.47 -8.22
N GLU A 28 -3.68 -44.53 -7.62
CA GLU A 28 -3.16 -43.43 -6.81
C GLU A 28 -2.69 -42.27 -7.69
N ARG A 29 -2.99 -41.06 -7.26
CA ARG A 29 -2.52 -39.84 -7.93
C ARG A 29 -1.05 -39.63 -7.62
N PRO A 30 -0.17 -39.51 -8.64
CA PRO A 30 1.22 -39.10 -8.39
C PRO A 30 1.29 -37.71 -7.73
N THR A 31 2.30 -37.52 -6.92
CA THR A 31 2.66 -36.25 -6.29
C THR A 31 4.05 -35.85 -6.75
N ILE A 32 4.34 -34.55 -6.70
CA ILE A 32 5.69 -34.04 -6.94
C ILE A 32 6.51 -34.34 -5.69
N ASP A 33 7.57 -35.12 -5.86
CA ASP A 33 8.49 -35.49 -4.77
C ASP A 33 9.90 -34.96 -5.09
N VAL A 34 10.11 -33.69 -4.79
CA VAL A 34 11.42 -33.04 -4.93
C VAL A 34 12.10 -32.90 -3.57
N PRO A 35 13.46 -32.98 -3.52
CA PRO A 35 14.20 -32.81 -2.28
C PRO A 35 14.02 -31.40 -1.71
N GLY A 36 14.38 -31.19 -0.44
CA GLY A 36 14.36 -29.88 0.22
C GLY A 36 13.40 -29.81 1.40
N GLU A 37 13.64 -28.84 2.25
CA GLU A 37 12.83 -28.56 3.42
C GLU A 37 11.51 -27.88 3.02
N THR A 38 10.47 -28.15 3.79
CA THR A 38 9.15 -27.55 3.60
C THR A 38 9.00 -26.40 4.59
N HIS A 39 8.62 -25.23 4.08
CA HIS A 39 8.45 -24.02 4.85
C HIS A 39 6.97 -23.58 4.84
N ALA A 40 6.48 -23.13 5.99
CA ALA A 40 5.18 -22.48 6.16
C ALA A 40 5.35 -20.95 6.22
N VAL A 41 4.23 -20.24 6.29
CA VAL A 41 4.24 -18.78 6.56
C VAL A 41 4.96 -18.53 7.89
N ASP A 42 5.76 -17.47 7.95
CA ASP A 42 6.65 -17.04 9.04
C ASP A 42 7.94 -17.87 9.18
N ASP A 43 8.13 -18.95 8.42
CA ASP A 43 9.38 -19.70 8.41
C ASP A 43 10.50 -18.91 7.71
N GLN A 44 11.73 -19.17 8.12
CA GLN A 44 12.92 -18.51 7.60
C GLN A 44 13.74 -19.44 6.71
N ILE A 45 14.18 -18.89 5.58
CA ILE A 45 15.03 -19.56 4.59
C ILE A 45 16.31 -18.75 4.46
N THR A 46 17.46 -19.34 4.75
CA THR A 46 18.75 -18.66 4.61
C THR A 46 19.42 -19.05 3.29
N VAL A 47 19.72 -18.05 2.47
CA VAL A 47 20.43 -18.20 1.20
C VAL A 47 21.67 -17.31 1.22
N GLY A 48 22.84 -17.90 1.30
CA GLY A 48 24.09 -17.17 1.47
C GLY A 48 24.12 -16.37 2.76
N ASP A 49 24.22 -15.05 2.65
CA ASP A 49 24.25 -14.10 3.78
C ASP A 49 22.88 -13.45 4.07
N ARG A 50 21.83 -13.85 3.36
CA ARG A 50 20.47 -13.30 3.53
C ARG A 50 19.51 -14.30 4.11
N THR A 51 18.66 -13.81 5.00
CA THR A 51 17.53 -14.57 5.54
C THR A 51 16.24 -14.02 4.95
N TYR A 52 15.48 -14.89 4.32
CA TYR A 52 14.17 -14.63 3.77
C TYR A 52 13.12 -15.22 4.71
N THR A 53 12.02 -14.50 4.91
CA THR A 53 10.85 -15.00 5.64
C THR A 53 9.75 -15.28 4.65
N VAL A 54 9.08 -16.40 4.77
CA VAL A 54 7.88 -16.71 3.98
C VAL A 54 6.74 -15.82 4.47
N ASP A 55 6.36 -14.84 3.67
CA ASP A 55 5.37 -13.82 4.06
C ASP A 55 3.92 -14.28 3.77
N SER A 56 3.73 -14.91 2.62
CA SER A 56 2.41 -15.43 2.23
C SER A 56 2.50 -16.69 1.38
N ILE A 57 1.47 -17.53 1.49
CA ILE A 57 1.26 -18.70 0.61
C ILE A 57 -0.24 -18.75 0.27
N ASP A 58 -0.57 -18.82 -1.02
CA ASP A 58 -1.93 -18.95 -1.52
C ASP A 58 -1.97 -19.70 -2.86
N ASN A 59 -2.61 -20.88 -2.87
CA ASN A 59 -2.92 -21.68 -4.07
C ASN A 59 -1.78 -21.81 -5.10
N GLY A 60 -0.58 -22.21 -4.64
CA GLY A 60 0.58 -22.39 -5.52
C GLY A 60 1.30 -21.10 -5.89
N SER A 61 1.07 -20.04 -5.16
CA SER A 61 1.82 -18.79 -5.20
C SER A 61 2.13 -18.29 -3.79
N GLY A 62 3.04 -17.34 -3.66
CA GLY A 62 3.40 -16.77 -2.37
C GLY A 62 4.44 -15.68 -2.51
N SER A 63 4.90 -15.19 -1.38
CA SER A 63 5.95 -14.18 -1.33
C SER A 63 6.98 -14.48 -0.24
N LEU A 64 8.21 -14.10 -0.52
CA LEU A 64 9.31 -14.10 0.42
C LEU A 64 9.72 -12.66 0.70
N THR A 65 9.97 -12.32 1.95
CA THR A 65 10.47 -11.01 2.34
C THR A 65 11.84 -11.09 2.97
N TRP A 66 12.67 -10.08 2.74
CA TRP A 66 13.92 -9.90 3.47
C TRP A 66 14.15 -8.43 3.76
N SER A 67 14.83 -8.12 4.87
CA SER A 67 15.02 -6.75 5.30
C SER A 67 16.50 -6.38 5.33
N LYS A 68 16.80 -5.15 4.88
CA LYS A 68 18.11 -4.53 5.01
C LYS A 68 17.99 -3.36 5.98
N SER A 69 18.74 -3.40 7.07
CA SER A 69 18.63 -2.40 8.14
C SER A 69 19.18 -1.01 7.76
N ASP A 70 20.10 -0.94 6.78
CA ASP A 70 20.82 0.26 6.37
C ASP A 70 20.67 0.55 4.86
N ALA A 71 19.49 0.34 4.32
CA ALA A 71 19.22 0.70 2.94
C ALA A 71 19.34 2.21 2.73
N LYS A 72 19.95 2.61 1.61
CA LYS A 72 20.03 4.02 1.21
C LYS A 72 18.70 4.46 0.62
N TYR A 73 18.20 5.57 1.12
CA TYR A 73 17.07 6.31 0.57
C TYR A 73 17.55 7.64 0.03
N THR A 74 16.86 8.16 -0.96
CA THR A 74 17.14 9.45 -1.57
C THR A 74 15.83 10.18 -1.85
N ALA A 75 15.82 11.49 -1.62
CA ALA A 75 14.80 12.42 -2.08
C ALA A 75 15.47 13.63 -2.73
N THR A 76 14.72 14.45 -3.42
CA THR A 76 15.24 15.68 -4.04
C THR A 76 14.27 16.83 -3.79
N LEU A 77 14.83 18.00 -3.46
CA LEU A 77 14.09 19.25 -3.43
C LEU A 77 14.46 20.03 -4.69
N ALA A 78 13.52 20.22 -5.60
CA ALA A 78 13.78 20.92 -6.86
C ALA A 78 13.91 22.44 -6.62
N ASN A 79 14.80 23.08 -7.35
CA ASN A 79 14.94 24.53 -7.31
C ASN A 79 13.63 25.21 -7.76
N ASN A 80 13.20 26.24 -7.05
CA ASN A 80 11.93 26.94 -7.21
C ASN A 80 10.67 26.05 -6.97
N SER A 81 10.82 24.91 -6.34
CA SER A 81 9.66 24.14 -5.85
C SER A 81 9.23 24.58 -4.45
N THR A 82 7.99 24.32 -4.11
CA THR A 82 7.46 24.49 -2.77
C THR A 82 7.55 23.20 -1.98
N VAL A 83 7.83 23.30 -0.69
CA VAL A 83 7.82 22.21 0.27
C VAL A 83 7.04 22.63 1.50
N SER A 84 6.23 21.75 2.04
CA SER A 84 5.39 22.08 3.21
C SER A 84 6.21 22.04 4.49
N TRP A 85 5.75 22.81 5.50
CA TRP A 85 6.30 22.79 6.86
C TRP A 85 6.31 21.41 7.52
N GLN A 86 5.45 20.49 7.06
CA GLN A 86 5.39 19.12 7.54
C GLN A 86 6.46 18.23 6.92
N ALA A 87 6.84 18.51 5.68
CA ALA A 87 7.83 17.72 4.95
C ALA A 87 9.26 18.08 5.36
N VAL A 88 9.53 19.34 5.70
CA VAL A 88 10.84 19.79 6.19
C VAL A 88 10.72 20.35 7.59
N SER A 89 11.75 20.12 8.42
CA SER A 89 11.83 20.78 9.74
C SER A 89 13.27 21.05 10.14
N TRP A 90 13.45 22.11 10.93
CA TRP A 90 14.73 22.54 11.52
C TRP A 90 14.51 23.21 12.87
N GLU A 91 15.56 23.43 13.62
CA GLU A 91 15.49 24.10 14.92
C GLU A 91 15.06 25.57 14.75
N GLY A 92 13.97 25.95 15.38
CA GLY A 92 13.42 27.30 15.32
C GLY A 92 12.41 27.56 14.22
N GLN A 93 12.05 26.54 13.40
CA GLN A 93 10.96 26.65 12.43
C GLN A 93 9.66 27.09 13.10
N ARG A 94 8.98 28.07 12.50
CA ARG A 94 7.72 28.60 13.02
C ARG A 94 6.55 27.65 12.66
N VAL A 95 6.02 27.00 13.66
CA VAL A 95 4.80 26.19 13.57
C VAL A 95 3.89 26.59 14.71
N ASP A 96 2.71 27.07 14.35
CA ASP A 96 1.69 27.41 15.31
C ASP A 96 0.83 26.19 15.64
N SER A 97 0.26 26.17 16.84
CA SER A 97 -0.63 25.07 17.23
C SER A 97 -1.67 25.52 18.24
N THR A 98 -2.77 24.79 18.29
CA THR A 98 -3.80 24.89 19.33
C THR A 98 -4.25 23.50 19.74
N THR A 99 -4.66 23.35 20.98
CA THR A 99 -5.23 22.10 21.50
C THR A 99 -6.75 22.23 21.66
N LEU A 100 -7.44 21.18 21.28
CA LEU A 100 -8.88 21.05 21.42
C LEU A 100 -9.17 19.93 22.41
N ALA A 101 -9.82 20.25 23.53
CA ALA A 101 -10.19 19.24 24.50
C ALA A 101 -11.28 18.30 23.96
N ASN A 102 -11.24 17.04 24.35
CA ASN A 102 -12.32 16.11 24.07
C ASN A 102 -13.63 16.61 24.69
N GLU A 103 -14.73 16.45 23.98
CA GLU A 103 -16.08 16.95 24.32
C GLU A 103 -16.24 18.48 24.29
N SER A 104 -15.21 19.27 23.94
CA SER A 104 -15.34 20.70 23.73
C SER A 104 -16.21 21.01 22.49
N ILE A 105 -16.66 22.26 22.39
CA ILE A 105 -17.49 22.75 21.28
C ILE A 105 -16.67 23.72 20.45
N VAL A 106 -16.68 23.53 19.15
CA VAL A 106 -16.09 24.44 18.16
C VAL A 106 -17.12 24.75 17.08
N GLU A 107 -16.92 25.85 16.36
CA GLU A 107 -17.69 26.15 15.16
C GLU A 107 -16.98 25.50 13.95
N PHE A 108 -17.73 24.70 13.20
CA PHE A 108 -17.30 24.05 11.97
C PHE A 108 -18.46 24.13 10.97
N ASP A 109 -18.20 24.57 9.73
CA ASP A 109 -19.20 24.73 8.68
C ASP A 109 -20.42 25.53 9.18
N ASP A 110 -20.14 26.75 9.73
CA ASP A 110 -21.12 27.71 10.26
C ASP A 110 -22.07 27.15 11.34
N SER A 111 -21.68 26.09 12.02
CA SER A 111 -22.47 25.48 13.09
C SER A 111 -21.63 24.90 14.21
N GLU A 112 -22.22 24.83 15.41
CA GLU A 112 -21.55 24.26 16.58
C GLU A 112 -21.42 22.75 16.48
N HIS A 113 -20.20 22.25 16.72
CA HIS A 113 -19.87 20.82 16.74
C HIS A 113 -19.15 20.44 18.02
N GLN A 114 -19.55 19.33 18.60
CA GLN A 114 -18.85 18.69 19.70
C GLN A 114 -17.70 17.83 19.15
N ILE A 115 -16.52 17.98 19.72
CA ILE A 115 -15.34 17.21 19.39
C ILE A 115 -15.37 15.89 20.16
N LEU A 116 -15.13 14.77 19.46
CA LEU A 116 -15.00 13.45 20.05
C LEU A 116 -13.74 12.77 19.49
N MET A 117 -12.87 12.32 20.39
CA MET A 117 -11.63 11.62 20.02
C MET A 117 -11.85 10.12 19.86
N ASN A 118 -11.24 9.53 18.86
CA ASN A 118 -11.19 8.08 18.66
C ASN A 118 -9.75 7.61 18.49
N VAL A 119 -9.12 7.24 19.59
CA VAL A 119 -7.74 6.75 19.62
C VAL A 119 -7.60 5.29 19.23
N SER A 120 -8.72 4.55 19.12
CA SER A 120 -8.72 3.14 18.71
C SER A 120 -8.77 2.96 17.19
N ALA A 121 -9.00 4.05 16.44
CA ALA A 121 -8.89 4.04 14.99
C ALA A 121 -7.41 4.03 14.58
N ASP A 122 -7.11 3.48 13.41
CA ASP A 122 -5.77 3.51 12.81
C ASP A 122 -5.88 4.07 11.38
N PRO A 123 -5.41 5.32 11.16
CA PRO A 123 -4.88 6.28 12.15
C PRO A 123 -5.95 6.81 13.13
N PRO A 124 -5.53 7.34 14.33
CA PRO A 124 -6.44 7.99 15.27
C PRO A 124 -7.20 9.16 14.63
N THR A 125 -8.45 9.38 15.06
CA THR A 125 -9.33 10.37 14.44
C THR A 125 -9.95 11.33 15.46
N MET A 126 -10.25 12.54 15.00
CA MET A 126 -11.11 13.52 15.64
C MET A 126 -12.45 13.58 14.89
N ARG A 127 -13.55 13.47 15.62
CA ARG A 127 -14.90 13.54 15.07
C ARG A 127 -15.58 14.84 15.49
N LEU A 128 -16.16 15.54 14.55
CA LEU A 128 -16.93 16.76 14.73
C LEU A 128 -18.41 16.38 14.62
N VAL A 129 -19.13 16.34 15.73
CA VAL A 129 -20.52 15.93 15.81
C VAL A 129 -21.38 17.17 15.97
N ASN A 130 -22.24 17.47 15.00
CA ASN A 130 -23.10 18.64 15.05
C ASN A 130 -24.03 18.59 16.28
N THR A 131 -24.05 19.67 17.07
CA THR A 131 -24.80 19.72 18.36
C THR A 131 -26.30 19.69 18.16
N SER A 132 -26.80 20.25 17.05
CA SER A 132 -28.21 20.30 16.71
C SER A 132 -28.72 19.06 16.00
N ASN A 133 -27.84 18.38 15.21
CA ASN A 133 -28.14 17.17 14.48
C ASN A 133 -27.00 16.14 14.62
N ARG A 134 -27.08 15.30 15.65
CA ARG A 134 -26.04 14.29 15.97
C ARG A 134 -25.80 13.24 14.89
N SER A 135 -26.64 13.16 13.85
CA SER A 135 -26.40 12.30 12.70
C SER A 135 -25.41 12.93 11.71
N MET A 136 -25.16 14.23 11.79
CA MET A 136 -24.14 14.92 10.99
C MET A 136 -22.80 14.84 11.73
N VAL A 137 -21.89 14.06 11.17
CA VAL A 137 -20.59 13.82 11.75
C VAL A 137 -19.54 13.97 10.65
N SER A 138 -18.57 14.84 10.87
CA SER A 138 -17.35 14.92 10.07
C SER A 138 -16.21 14.25 10.83
N THR A 139 -15.37 13.49 10.13
CA THR A 139 -14.23 12.80 10.73
C THR A 139 -12.94 13.29 10.08
N VAL A 140 -12.00 13.68 10.90
CA VAL A 140 -10.65 14.10 10.51
C VAL A 140 -9.67 13.08 11.06
N GLU A 141 -8.90 12.47 10.19
CA GLU A 141 -7.83 11.53 10.56
C GLU A 141 -6.56 12.32 10.94
N ARG A 142 -5.68 11.74 11.75
CA ARG A 142 -4.37 12.31 12.01
C ARG A 142 -3.63 12.51 10.67
N GLY A 143 -3.12 13.72 10.44
CA GLY A 143 -2.55 14.19 9.17
C GLY A 143 -3.56 14.88 8.24
N GLY A 144 -4.86 14.75 8.51
CA GLY A 144 -5.90 15.48 7.76
C GLY A 144 -6.01 16.95 8.15
N THR A 145 -6.52 17.77 7.24
CA THR A 145 -6.72 19.22 7.45
C THR A 145 -8.16 19.55 7.81
N VAL A 146 -8.35 20.58 8.60
CA VAL A 146 -9.65 21.09 9.02
C VAL A 146 -9.60 22.59 9.23
N THR A 147 -10.70 23.28 8.91
CA THR A 147 -10.93 24.68 9.27
C THR A 147 -11.98 24.72 10.37
N VAL A 148 -11.63 25.27 11.52
CA VAL A 148 -12.54 25.43 12.67
C VAL A 148 -12.44 26.83 13.26
N THR A 149 -13.46 27.27 13.97
CA THR A 149 -13.41 28.47 14.78
C THR A 149 -13.46 28.09 16.26
N VAL A 150 -12.44 28.50 17.00
CA VAL A 150 -12.27 28.21 18.43
C VAL A 150 -12.33 29.53 19.17
N ASP A 151 -13.27 29.68 20.11
CA ASP A 151 -13.47 30.92 20.89
C ASP A 151 -13.62 32.18 20.02
N GLY A 152 -14.25 32.04 18.85
CA GLY A 152 -14.45 33.13 17.89
C GLY A 152 -13.22 33.42 17.01
N GLN A 153 -12.12 32.70 17.18
CA GLN A 153 -10.91 32.80 16.35
C GLN A 153 -10.93 31.71 15.28
N PRO A 154 -11.02 32.08 14.00
CA PRO A 154 -10.94 31.09 12.91
C PRO A 154 -9.53 30.54 12.76
N ILE A 155 -9.41 29.25 12.57
CA ILE A 155 -8.18 28.51 12.36
C ILE A 155 -8.30 27.78 11.02
N PRO A 156 -7.90 28.41 9.91
CA PRO A 156 -8.07 27.87 8.58
C PRO A 156 -6.98 26.82 8.27
N ASP A 157 -7.38 25.73 7.61
CA ASP A 157 -6.50 24.71 7.04
C ASP A 157 -5.44 24.17 8.04
N ALA A 158 -5.86 23.97 9.30
CA ALA A 158 -4.99 23.38 10.31
C ALA A 158 -4.94 21.87 10.15
N THR A 159 -3.77 21.28 10.34
CA THR A 159 -3.56 19.84 10.30
C THR A 159 -3.73 19.24 11.68
N LEU A 160 -4.46 18.13 11.77
CA LEU A 160 -4.59 17.34 12.98
C LEU A 160 -3.28 16.54 13.19
N THR A 161 -2.39 17.05 14.04
CA THR A 161 -1.05 16.46 14.23
C THR A 161 -1.04 15.39 15.30
N GLU A 162 -1.79 15.56 16.38
CA GLU A 162 -1.86 14.61 17.48
C GLU A 162 -3.30 14.39 17.94
N VAL A 163 -3.60 13.17 18.37
CA VAL A 163 -4.89 12.77 18.96
C VAL A 163 -4.62 11.88 20.16
N SER A 164 -5.03 12.34 21.32
CA SER A 164 -5.06 11.57 22.57
C SER A 164 -6.51 11.30 23.02
N ALA A 165 -6.71 10.63 24.13
CA ALA A 165 -8.04 10.41 24.71
C ALA A 165 -8.69 11.73 25.21
N ASP A 166 -7.87 12.68 25.63
CA ASP A 166 -8.29 13.89 26.29
C ASP A 166 -8.28 15.12 25.39
N GLU A 167 -7.39 15.13 24.39
CA GLU A 167 -7.18 16.30 23.53
C GLU A 167 -6.68 15.93 22.13
N ALA A 168 -6.89 16.85 21.18
CA ALA A 168 -6.30 16.85 19.86
C ALA A 168 -5.50 18.12 19.61
N THR A 169 -4.37 18.01 18.93
CA THR A 169 -3.55 19.16 18.53
C THR A 169 -3.76 19.45 17.06
N LEU A 170 -4.17 20.67 16.78
CA LEU A 170 -4.19 21.24 15.43
C LEU A 170 -2.95 22.11 15.26
N SER A 171 -2.17 21.88 14.21
CA SER A 171 -0.98 22.64 13.90
C SER A 171 -1.04 23.22 12.49
N TRP A 172 -0.39 24.36 12.28
CA TRP A 172 -0.29 25.00 10.97
C TRP A 172 1.04 25.73 10.84
N GLY A 173 1.54 25.77 9.62
CA GLY A 173 2.80 26.44 9.28
C GLY A 173 2.71 26.99 7.85
N SER A 174 3.82 27.52 7.38
CA SER A 174 3.93 28.07 6.03
C SER A 174 4.42 27.04 5.03
N GLU A 175 4.15 27.25 3.75
CA GLU A 175 4.88 26.62 2.66
C GLU A 175 6.23 27.32 2.51
N TYR A 176 7.23 26.60 2.04
CA TYR A 176 8.57 27.13 1.83
C TYR A 176 8.99 26.96 0.37
N LEU A 177 9.65 27.97 -0.18
CA LEU A 177 10.27 27.93 -1.51
C LEU A 177 11.73 27.49 -1.39
N VAL A 178 12.11 26.48 -2.14
CA VAL A 178 13.52 26.06 -2.27
C VAL A 178 14.21 26.95 -3.29
N VAL A 179 15.26 27.66 -2.89
CA VAL A 179 16.00 28.61 -3.76
C VAL A 179 17.47 28.25 -3.75
N ILE A 180 18.03 28.00 -4.93
CA ILE A 180 19.47 27.81 -5.12
C ILE A 180 20.06 29.13 -5.63
N PRO A 181 20.71 29.93 -4.76
CA PRO A 181 21.08 31.30 -5.09
C PRO A 181 22.25 31.41 -6.08
N ASN A 182 23.17 30.46 -6.07
CA ASN A 182 24.34 30.45 -6.96
C ASN A 182 24.20 29.30 -7.97
N VAL A 183 23.76 29.65 -9.18
CA VAL A 183 23.60 28.66 -10.26
C VAL A 183 24.92 28.37 -11.02
N THR A 184 26.02 29.02 -10.68
CA THR A 184 27.31 28.78 -11.34
C THR A 184 28.15 27.74 -10.60
N ASP A 185 28.12 27.80 -9.28
CA ASP A 185 28.82 26.85 -8.36
C ASP A 185 27.95 26.67 -7.15
N PRO A 186 26.87 25.85 -7.26
CA PRO A 186 25.90 25.69 -6.20
C PRO A 186 26.45 24.79 -5.08
N THR A 187 26.67 25.35 -3.91
CA THR A 187 27.11 24.64 -2.70
C THR A 187 26.13 24.79 -1.54
N SER A 188 25.10 25.61 -1.75
CA SER A 188 24.08 25.88 -0.75
C SER A 188 22.73 26.16 -1.40
N ALA A 189 21.66 25.94 -0.65
CA ALA A 189 20.30 26.35 -0.99
C ALA A 189 19.64 27.00 0.23
N ASN A 190 18.60 27.80 -0.02
CA ASN A 190 17.77 28.41 1.01
C ASN A 190 16.36 27.83 0.94
N ILE A 191 15.79 27.55 2.09
CA ILE A 191 14.38 27.23 2.26
C ILE A 191 13.72 28.50 2.80
N VAL A 192 12.94 29.20 1.97
CA VAL A 192 12.40 30.54 2.25
C VAL A 192 10.90 30.46 2.45
N GLU A 193 10.40 30.97 3.59
CA GLU A 193 8.99 30.98 3.90
C GLU A 193 8.16 31.70 2.83
N GLN A 194 7.11 31.05 2.38
CA GLN A 194 6.05 31.66 1.57
C GLN A 194 4.90 32.07 2.51
N GLN A 195 4.88 33.33 2.89
CA GLN A 195 3.90 33.84 3.84
C GLN A 195 2.48 33.78 3.25
N ASN A 196 1.57 33.11 3.96
CA ASN A 196 0.15 33.10 3.62
C ASN A 196 -0.54 34.34 4.20
N VAL A 197 -0.53 35.44 3.40
CA VAL A 197 -1.09 36.72 3.81
C VAL A 197 -2.57 36.58 4.20
N THR A 198 -3.36 35.83 3.46
CA THR A 198 -4.78 35.64 3.77
C THR A 198 -4.98 35.03 5.15
N ARG A 199 -4.18 34.01 5.49
CA ARG A 199 -4.23 33.38 6.82
C ARG A 199 -3.81 34.36 7.91
N GLN A 200 -2.75 35.13 7.70
CA GLN A 200 -2.30 36.12 8.69
C GLN A 200 -3.36 37.17 8.98
N LEU A 201 -4.02 37.70 7.95
CA LEU A 201 -5.13 38.68 8.12
C LEU A 201 -6.33 38.05 8.86
N VAL A 202 -6.65 36.80 8.59
CA VAL A 202 -7.77 36.12 9.24
C VAL A 202 -7.47 35.84 10.71
N LEU A 203 -6.22 35.49 11.04
CA LEU A 203 -5.78 35.23 12.42
C LEU A 203 -5.60 36.50 13.26
N ASP A 204 -5.40 37.68 12.65
CA ASP A 204 -5.23 38.94 13.35
C ASP A 204 -6.57 39.64 13.51
N THR A 205 -7.10 39.65 14.74
CA THR A 205 -8.38 40.27 15.07
C THR A 205 -8.37 41.81 15.01
N GLU A 206 -7.20 42.45 14.93
CA GLU A 206 -7.07 43.91 14.90
C GLU A 206 -7.14 44.47 13.48
N VAL A 207 -7.04 43.63 12.45
CA VAL A 207 -7.06 44.05 11.03
C VAL A 207 -8.31 43.58 10.30
N GLU A 208 -8.59 44.19 9.14
CA GLU A 208 -9.58 43.71 8.20
C GLU A 208 -9.06 42.52 7.41
N ASN A 209 -9.93 41.56 7.06
CA ASN A 209 -9.55 40.34 6.37
C ASN A 209 -9.26 40.54 4.86
N SER A 210 -9.03 41.78 4.44
CA SER A 210 -8.78 42.10 3.04
C SER A 210 -7.70 43.17 2.89
N LEU A 211 -6.95 43.09 1.79
CA LEU A 211 -5.93 44.08 1.46
C LEU A 211 -6.54 45.25 0.68
N GLY A 212 -6.08 46.45 1.01
CA GLY A 212 -6.26 47.64 0.17
C GLY A 212 -5.08 47.77 -0.81
N THR A 213 -5.28 48.55 -1.87
CA THR A 213 -4.25 48.89 -2.85
C THR A 213 -4.17 50.41 -3.02
N ASN A 214 -2.98 50.94 -2.85
CA ASN A 214 -2.70 52.36 -3.08
C ASN A 214 -2.69 52.71 -4.59
N ALA A 215 -2.71 54.00 -4.91
CA ALA A 215 -2.64 54.47 -6.30
C ALA A 215 -1.35 54.11 -7.03
N ASP A 216 -0.28 53.84 -6.32
CA ASP A 216 1.03 53.39 -6.85
C ASP A 216 1.13 51.88 -7.01
N GLY A 217 0.06 51.13 -6.66
CA GLY A 217 0.00 49.68 -6.73
C GLY A 217 0.51 48.96 -5.48
N SER A 218 1.02 49.67 -4.48
CA SER A 218 1.44 49.04 -3.22
C SER A 218 0.21 48.57 -2.41
N GLN A 219 0.34 47.40 -1.75
CA GLN A 219 -0.70 46.85 -0.92
C GLN A 219 -0.56 47.33 0.53
N PHE A 220 -1.70 47.52 1.20
CA PHE A 220 -1.74 47.87 2.61
C PHE A 220 -2.79 47.06 3.37
N VAL A 221 -2.57 46.95 4.66
CA VAL A 221 -3.48 46.37 5.65
C VAL A 221 -4.24 47.51 6.31
N GLN A 222 -5.54 47.34 6.48
CA GLN A 222 -6.36 48.29 7.23
C GLN A 222 -6.71 47.73 8.61
N TYR A 223 -6.34 48.48 9.65
CA TYR A 223 -6.72 48.14 11.02
C TYR A 223 -8.19 48.56 11.26
N ARG A 224 -8.87 47.81 12.13
CA ARG A 224 -10.26 48.09 12.51
C ARG A 224 -10.46 49.44 13.20
N ASN A 225 -9.40 50.07 13.69
CA ASN A 225 -9.41 51.44 14.20
C ASN A 225 -9.34 52.53 13.09
N GLY A 226 -9.24 52.10 11.82
CA GLY A 226 -9.19 52.98 10.65
C GLY A 226 -7.76 53.38 10.22
N SER A 227 -6.71 53.00 10.93
CA SER A 227 -5.32 53.23 10.48
C SER A 227 -4.91 52.21 9.43
N THR A 228 -3.84 52.51 8.69
CA THR A 228 -3.30 51.63 7.66
C THR A 228 -1.79 51.43 7.83
N ALA A 229 -1.26 50.31 7.43
CA ALA A 229 0.16 50.01 7.30
C ALA A 229 0.45 49.34 5.96
N LEU A 230 1.62 49.59 5.37
CA LEU A 230 2.02 48.87 4.15
C LEU A 230 2.12 47.37 4.48
N LEU A 231 1.71 46.56 3.51
CA LEU A 231 1.79 45.08 3.70
C LEU A 231 3.21 44.63 4.03
N SER A 232 4.21 45.23 3.43
CA SER A 232 5.64 44.96 3.70
C SER A 232 6.12 45.39 5.11
N GLU A 233 5.39 46.28 5.79
CA GLU A 233 5.67 46.67 7.16
C GLU A 233 4.86 45.86 8.17
N TYR A 234 3.70 45.36 7.73
CA TYR A 234 2.83 44.51 8.54
C TYR A 234 3.35 43.07 8.65
N LEU A 235 3.81 42.53 7.54
CA LEU A 235 4.34 41.15 7.51
C LEU A 235 5.69 41.08 8.25
N PRO A 236 5.91 40.07 9.08
CA PRO A 236 7.23 39.78 9.62
C PRO A 236 8.22 39.44 8.51
N GLU A 237 9.52 39.52 8.80
CA GLU A 237 10.51 39.00 7.85
C GLU A 237 10.28 37.51 7.59
N PRO A 238 10.31 37.06 6.31
CA PRO A 238 10.19 35.66 5.97
C PRO A 238 11.27 34.82 6.64
N GLU A 239 10.86 33.71 7.23
CA GLU A 239 11.79 32.74 7.77
C GLU A 239 12.62 32.13 6.67
N THR A 240 13.91 31.99 6.90
CA THR A 240 14.84 31.42 5.91
C THR A 240 15.82 30.48 6.61
N GLU A 241 15.89 29.24 6.14
CA GLU A 241 16.88 28.27 6.55
C GLU A 241 17.87 28.03 5.41
N ALA A 242 19.15 28.16 5.73
CA ALA A 242 20.23 27.89 4.78
C ALA A 242 20.73 26.45 4.94
N ILE A 243 20.73 25.70 3.87
CA ILE A 243 21.22 24.32 3.82
C ILE A 243 22.45 24.25 2.93
N GLU A 244 23.49 23.54 3.38
CA GLU A 244 24.78 23.42 2.70
C GLU A 244 25.04 21.93 2.35
N GLU A 245 25.88 21.70 1.36
CA GLU A 245 26.37 20.34 1.04
C GLU A 245 27.02 19.70 2.28
N GLY A 246 26.65 18.44 2.56
CA GLY A 246 27.10 17.70 3.74
C GLY A 246 26.42 18.11 5.05
N GLY A 247 25.57 19.15 5.03
CA GLY A 247 24.71 19.52 6.16
C GLY A 247 23.58 18.53 6.39
N THR A 248 22.83 18.73 7.47
CA THR A 248 21.66 17.90 7.83
C THR A 248 20.36 18.70 7.69
N LEU A 249 19.31 18.02 7.26
CA LEU A 249 17.94 18.54 7.22
C LEU A 249 16.98 17.42 7.64
N GLN A 250 16.00 17.75 8.47
CA GLN A 250 14.90 16.82 8.72
C GLN A 250 13.95 16.84 7.52
N PHE A 251 13.71 15.67 6.91
CA PHE A 251 12.81 15.53 5.78
C PHE A 251 11.88 14.32 5.99
N GLU A 252 10.57 14.56 5.99
CA GLU A 252 9.53 13.52 6.23
C GLU A 252 9.82 12.67 7.48
N GLY A 253 10.27 13.33 8.56
CA GLY A 253 10.60 12.69 9.85
C GLY A 253 11.93 11.93 9.87
N ASN A 254 12.73 11.99 8.80
CA ASN A 254 14.04 11.39 8.73
C ASN A 254 15.13 12.45 8.82
N GLU A 255 16.20 12.20 9.59
CA GLU A 255 17.41 12.99 9.52
C GLU A 255 18.14 12.65 8.22
N THR A 256 18.23 13.63 7.32
CA THR A 256 18.84 13.46 6.00
C THR A 256 20.16 14.22 5.92
N THR A 257 21.07 13.74 5.10
CA THR A 257 22.29 14.45 4.72
C THR A 257 22.10 15.09 3.35
N VAL A 258 22.44 16.37 3.22
CA VAL A 258 22.38 17.08 1.95
C VAL A 258 23.51 16.59 1.04
N GLY A 259 23.16 16.05 -0.10
CA GLY A 259 24.10 15.60 -1.13
C GLY A 259 24.69 16.76 -1.94
N ASN A 260 25.29 16.42 -3.08
CA ASN A 260 25.86 17.43 -3.99
C ASN A 260 24.77 18.28 -4.64
N ILE A 261 24.69 19.55 -4.28
CA ILE A 261 23.69 20.49 -4.78
C ILE A 261 24.00 20.81 -6.25
N THR A 262 22.98 20.79 -7.09
CA THR A 262 23.07 21.16 -8.49
C THR A 262 22.30 22.47 -8.76
N THR A 263 22.31 22.96 -9.99
CA THR A 263 21.51 24.14 -10.38
C THR A 263 20.00 23.90 -10.28
N ASP A 264 19.59 22.64 -10.34
CA ASP A 264 18.19 22.24 -10.50
C ASP A 264 17.60 21.61 -9.23
N GLU A 265 18.44 21.02 -8.36
CA GLU A 265 17.95 20.26 -7.21
C GLU A 265 18.95 20.17 -6.05
N VAL A 266 18.40 19.93 -4.88
CA VAL A 266 19.09 19.60 -3.63
C VAL A 266 18.80 18.13 -3.31
N PRO A 267 19.77 17.22 -3.48
CA PRO A 267 19.60 15.82 -3.09
C PRO A 267 19.66 15.65 -1.59
N LEU A 268 18.76 14.83 -1.05
CA LEU A 268 18.71 14.41 0.35
C LEU A 268 18.93 12.92 0.45
N GLU A 269 19.78 12.47 1.35
CA GLU A 269 20.14 11.08 1.52
C GLU A 269 20.00 10.66 2.98
N TRP A 270 19.41 9.47 3.21
CA TRP A 270 19.37 8.87 4.53
C TRP A 270 19.46 7.37 4.47
N ARG A 271 19.65 6.73 5.61
CA ARG A 271 19.65 5.28 5.74
C ARG A 271 18.58 4.82 6.70
N GLY A 272 17.96 3.70 6.36
CA GLY A 272 16.90 3.14 7.19
C GLY A 272 16.58 1.71 6.82
N PRO A 273 15.72 1.04 7.59
CA PRO A 273 15.28 -0.31 7.27
C PRO A 273 14.43 -0.33 6.00
N LYS A 274 14.69 -1.30 5.13
CA LYS A 274 13.89 -1.54 3.93
C LYS A 274 13.58 -3.01 3.79
N THR A 275 12.32 -3.33 3.65
CA THR A 275 11.87 -4.68 3.34
C THR A 275 11.67 -4.82 1.84
N PHE A 276 12.17 -5.91 1.29
CA PHE A 276 12.03 -6.28 -0.10
C PHE A 276 11.15 -7.51 -0.17
N THR A 277 10.26 -7.55 -1.15
CA THR A 277 9.38 -8.68 -1.42
C THR A 277 9.76 -9.33 -2.74
N VAL A 278 9.75 -10.64 -2.76
CA VAL A 278 10.02 -11.46 -3.95
C VAL A 278 8.85 -12.44 -4.10
N ASP A 279 8.15 -12.36 -5.22
CA ASP A 279 7.04 -13.25 -5.52
C ASP A 279 7.54 -14.61 -6.00
N ILE A 280 6.87 -15.67 -5.57
CA ILE A 280 7.14 -17.06 -5.93
C ILE A 280 5.88 -17.74 -6.45
N SER A 281 6.03 -18.66 -7.38
CA SER A 281 4.91 -19.41 -7.97
C SER A 281 5.29 -20.87 -8.24
N GLU A 282 4.28 -21.75 -8.28
CA GLU A 282 4.45 -23.17 -8.55
C GLU A 282 5.25 -23.43 -9.82
N GLY A 283 6.36 -24.14 -9.70
CA GLY A 283 7.26 -24.46 -10.81
C GLY A 283 8.01 -23.27 -11.40
N GLY A 284 7.84 -22.08 -10.80
CA GLY A 284 8.54 -20.86 -11.18
C GLY A 284 9.95 -20.81 -10.63
N THR A 285 10.83 -20.10 -11.34
CA THR A 285 12.18 -19.79 -10.84
C THR A 285 12.21 -18.44 -10.19
N VAL A 286 12.98 -18.31 -9.11
CA VAL A 286 13.15 -17.07 -8.33
C VAL A 286 14.66 -16.86 -8.06
N ASP A 287 15.09 -15.61 -8.18
CA ASP A 287 16.46 -15.22 -7.85
C ASP A 287 16.54 -14.75 -6.40
N LEU A 288 17.24 -15.50 -5.55
CA LEU A 288 17.50 -15.19 -4.16
C LEU A 288 19.00 -15.02 -3.96
N ASN A 289 19.43 -13.84 -3.51
CA ASN A 289 20.84 -13.53 -3.26
C ASN A 289 21.80 -13.87 -4.44
N ASN A 290 21.39 -13.57 -5.69
CA ASN A 290 22.08 -13.87 -6.96
C ASN A 290 22.20 -15.37 -7.31
N GLU A 291 21.47 -16.23 -6.65
CA GLU A 291 21.33 -17.65 -6.99
C GLU A 291 19.88 -17.90 -7.42
N THR A 292 19.69 -18.76 -8.41
CA THR A 292 18.35 -19.08 -8.93
C THR A 292 17.81 -20.33 -8.26
N PHE A 293 16.59 -20.26 -7.75
CA PHE A 293 15.87 -21.34 -7.08
C PHE A 293 14.59 -21.69 -7.83
N LEU A 294 14.12 -22.91 -7.63
CA LEU A 294 12.82 -23.41 -8.08
C LEU A 294 11.87 -23.44 -6.88
N ALA A 295 10.68 -22.88 -7.03
CA ALA A 295 9.63 -22.92 -6.01
C ALA A 295 8.62 -24.04 -6.33
N HIS A 296 8.32 -24.87 -5.33
CA HIS A 296 7.29 -25.90 -5.39
C HIS A 296 6.38 -25.79 -4.17
N PHE A 297 5.07 -25.86 -4.38
CA PHE A 297 4.05 -25.79 -3.32
C PHE A 297 3.41 -27.17 -3.10
N PRO A 298 3.94 -27.98 -2.13
CA PRO A 298 3.37 -29.30 -1.83
C PRO A 298 1.93 -29.26 -1.32
N SER A 299 1.53 -28.12 -0.75
CA SER A 299 0.18 -27.85 -0.25
C SER A 299 -0.18 -26.36 -0.35
N ASP A 300 -1.43 -26.03 -0.08
CA ASP A 300 -1.92 -24.63 -0.07
C ASP A 300 -1.32 -23.77 1.07
N SER A 301 -0.52 -24.36 1.96
CA SER A 301 0.06 -23.68 3.13
C SER A 301 1.58 -23.87 3.29
N THR A 302 2.21 -24.52 2.33
CA THR A 302 3.65 -24.83 2.42
C THR A 302 4.35 -24.68 1.07
N VAL A 303 5.61 -24.27 1.12
CA VAL A 303 6.49 -24.11 -0.04
C VAL A 303 7.84 -24.83 0.19
N LYS A 304 8.41 -25.35 -0.86
CA LYS A 304 9.81 -25.81 -0.94
C LYS A 304 10.57 -24.88 -1.89
N ILE A 305 11.73 -24.43 -1.46
CA ILE A 305 12.65 -23.63 -2.28
C ILE A 305 13.89 -24.47 -2.54
N LEU A 306 14.12 -24.81 -3.79
CA LEU A 306 15.20 -25.71 -4.21
C LEU A 306 16.20 -24.98 -5.10
N GLU A 307 17.47 -25.27 -4.96
CA GLU A 307 18.46 -24.83 -5.96
C GLU A 307 18.02 -25.27 -7.37
N ASN A 308 18.03 -24.33 -8.31
CA ASN A 308 17.65 -24.61 -9.70
C ASN A 308 18.79 -25.32 -10.45
N THR A 309 19.09 -26.54 -10.01
CA THR A 309 20.01 -27.44 -10.71
C THR A 309 19.26 -28.16 -11.83
N THR A 310 20.01 -28.62 -12.86
CA THR A 310 19.42 -29.43 -13.94
C THR A 310 18.70 -30.66 -13.37
N GLU A 311 19.29 -31.32 -12.37
CA GLU A 311 18.72 -32.51 -11.73
C GLU A 311 17.37 -32.21 -11.03
N ASN A 312 17.29 -31.15 -10.23
CA ASN A 312 16.07 -30.79 -9.51
C ASN A 312 14.96 -30.35 -10.49
N TYR A 313 15.31 -29.61 -11.53
CA TYR A 313 14.37 -29.18 -12.54
C TYR A 313 13.82 -30.35 -13.37
N GLU A 314 14.71 -31.29 -13.81
CA GLU A 314 14.31 -32.49 -14.54
C GLU A 314 13.43 -33.41 -13.68
N ALA A 315 13.75 -33.58 -12.38
CA ALA A 315 12.93 -34.35 -11.45
C ALA A 315 11.51 -33.74 -11.30
N TYR A 316 11.43 -32.42 -11.11
CA TYR A 316 10.16 -31.71 -11.05
C TYR A 316 9.34 -31.88 -12.33
N GLN A 317 9.94 -31.70 -13.50
CA GLN A 317 9.28 -31.89 -14.79
C GLN A 317 8.79 -33.34 -15.01
N ALA A 318 9.62 -34.34 -14.63
CA ALA A 318 9.22 -35.74 -14.76
C ALA A 318 7.99 -36.06 -13.89
N ASP A 319 7.88 -35.49 -12.70
CA ASP A 319 6.71 -35.69 -11.85
C ASP A 319 5.48 -34.95 -12.39
N GLN A 320 5.65 -33.77 -12.94
CA GLN A 320 4.58 -33.04 -13.66
C GLN A 320 4.03 -33.86 -14.85
N ASP A 321 4.92 -34.46 -15.64
CA ASP A 321 4.54 -35.34 -16.75
C ASP A 321 3.75 -36.54 -16.25
N ARG A 322 4.16 -37.20 -15.16
CA ARG A 322 3.44 -38.32 -14.53
C ARG A 322 2.05 -37.90 -14.07
N ILE A 323 1.89 -36.72 -13.50
CA ILE A 323 0.59 -36.18 -13.09
C ILE A 323 -0.30 -35.93 -14.31
N SER A 324 0.27 -35.35 -15.37
CA SER A 324 -0.44 -35.12 -16.64
C SER A 324 -0.93 -36.43 -17.26
N GLU A 325 -0.06 -37.43 -17.40
CA GLU A 325 -0.41 -38.77 -17.87
C GLU A 325 -1.51 -39.43 -17.01
N TYR A 326 -1.42 -39.30 -15.68
CA TYR A 326 -2.46 -39.80 -14.80
C TYR A 326 -3.83 -39.13 -15.08
N ASN A 327 -3.85 -37.82 -15.23
CA ASN A 327 -5.07 -37.08 -15.52
C ASN A 327 -5.67 -37.46 -16.88
N GLU A 328 -4.86 -37.62 -17.91
CA GLU A 328 -5.29 -38.08 -19.23
C GLU A 328 -5.86 -39.50 -19.17
N ARG A 329 -5.20 -40.44 -18.52
CA ARG A 329 -5.70 -41.81 -18.29
C ARG A 329 -7.01 -41.81 -17.52
N LYS A 330 -7.11 -41.01 -16.49
CA LYS A 330 -8.34 -40.85 -15.68
C LYS A 330 -9.48 -40.32 -16.50
N ALA A 331 -9.27 -39.30 -17.34
CA ALA A 331 -10.26 -38.76 -18.26
C ALA A 331 -10.69 -39.79 -19.31
N GLY A 332 -9.74 -40.53 -19.89
CA GLY A 332 -10.01 -41.62 -20.81
C GLY A 332 -10.86 -42.73 -20.18
N LEU A 333 -10.54 -43.16 -18.98
CA LEU A 333 -11.29 -44.17 -18.24
C LEU A 333 -12.74 -43.71 -17.93
N TRP A 334 -12.94 -42.46 -17.54
CA TRP A 334 -14.26 -41.86 -17.36
C TRP A 334 -15.05 -41.86 -18.66
N ALA A 335 -14.43 -41.56 -19.80
CA ALA A 335 -15.05 -41.63 -21.09
C ALA A 335 -15.49 -43.07 -21.40
N VAL A 336 -14.65 -44.09 -21.12
CA VAL A 336 -15.03 -45.52 -21.28
C VAL A 336 -16.24 -45.90 -20.43
N VAL A 337 -16.27 -45.48 -19.15
CA VAL A 337 -17.40 -45.73 -18.25
C VAL A 337 -18.69 -45.14 -18.83
N ILE A 338 -18.67 -43.87 -19.21
CA ILE A 338 -19.87 -43.14 -19.71
C ILE A 338 -20.33 -43.75 -21.03
N ILE A 339 -19.45 -43.97 -22.02
CA ILE A 339 -19.79 -44.49 -23.32
C ILE A 339 -20.33 -45.93 -23.19
N SER A 340 -19.71 -46.78 -22.34
CA SER A 340 -20.19 -48.16 -22.13
C SER A 340 -21.57 -48.20 -21.50
N LEU A 341 -21.85 -47.34 -20.49
CA LEU A 341 -23.18 -47.22 -19.89
C LEU A 341 -24.21 -46.73 -20.87
N LEU A 342 -23.89 -45.71 -21.68
CA LEU A 342 -24.81 -45.20 -22.72
C LEU A 342 -25.10 -46.25 -23.82
N ALA A 343 -24.05 -46.95 -24.27
CA ALA A 343 -24.20 -48.02 -25.25
C ALA A 343 -25.07 -49.16 -24.70
N GLY A 344 -24.88 -49.54 -23.44
CA GLY A 344 -25.73 -50.52 -22.74
C GLY A 344 -27.21 -50.07 -22.68
N LEU A 345 -27.47 -48.82 -22.33
CA LEU A 345 -28.81 -48.24 -22.27
C LEU A 345 -29.50 -48.22 -23.63
N ILE A 346 -28.76 -47.82 -24.70
CA ILE A 346 -29.27 -47.80 -26.07
C ILE A 346 -29.62 -49.21 -26.54
N LEU A 347 -28.76 -50.18 -26.24
CA LEU A 347 -29.05 -51.60 -26.59
C LEU A 347 -30.27 -52.11 -25.83
N LEU A 348 -30.45 -51.78 -24.57
CA LEU A 348 -31.66 -52.12 -23.82
C LEU A 348 -32.91 -51.46 -24.43
N ALA A 349 -32.85 -50.16 -24.72
CA ALA A 349 -33.97 -49.45 -25.37
C ALA A 349 -34.34 -50.03 -26.69
N THR A 350 -33.37 -50.36 -27.56
CA THR A 350 -33.64 -50.96 -28.89
C THR A 350 -34.17 -52.41 -28.81
N ALA A 351 -33.77 -53.18 -27.77
CA ALA A 351 -34.27 -54.53 -27.55
C ALA A 351 -35.76 -54.59 -27.11
N TYR A 352 -36.27 -53.51 -26.51
CA TYR A 352 -37.65 -53.38 -26.07
C TYR A 352 -38.58 -52.68 -27.07
N LEU A 353 -38.05 -52.09 -28.14
CA LEU A 353 -38.88 -51.51 -29.20
C LEU A 353 -39.65 -52.61 -29.92
N PRO A 354 -40.96 -52.42 -30.19
CA PRO A 354 -41.76 -53.38 -30.96
C PRO A 354 -41.20 -53.43 -32.38
N VAL A 355 -40.86 -54.64 -32.85
CA VAL A 355 -40.53 -54.89 -34.26
C VAL A 355 -41.84 -54.76 -35.06
N ARG A 356 -41.96 -53.73 -35.88
CA ARG A 356 -43.00 -53.64 -36.92
C ARG A 356 -42.57 -54.59 -37.98
N ASP A 357 -43.36 -55.70 -38.13
CA ASP A 357 -43.32 -56.52 -39.30
C ASP A 357 -43.87 -55.76 -40.52
#